data_52810c5981aad777f788744880a7e386
#
_entry.id   52810c5981aad777f788744880a7e386
#
_cell.length_a   1.000
_cell.length_b   1.000
_cell.length_c   1.000
_cell.angle_alpha   90.00
_cell.angle_beta   90.00
_cell.angle_gamma   90.00
#
_symmetry.space_group_name_H-M   'P 1'
#
loop_
_entity.id
_entity.type
_entity.pdbx_description
1 polymer ?
#
loop_
_entity_poly.entity_id
_entity_poly.type
_entity_poly.pdbx_seq_one_letter_code
_entity_poly.pdbx_strand_id
1 'polypeptide(L)'
;MAHMKSKTLVEKAVDIAKNYKTLYVMGCFGSPMTAANKTRYTQNHSYNKAAARAAMIKAATSDTFGFDCVNLIKGILWGWSGSKIKTYGGATYPTTAAISAGACPDVGADGMIARCTGVSTTGWTSMVPGEAVWMSGHIGIYIGDGLAVECTPKWENKVQITAVGNIGAKAGYNTRTWTEHGRIPWVDYSDHSSGPDTGRHAERGHSKGRPDF
;
A
#
# COMPACT_ATOMS: atom_id res chain seq x y z
N MET A 1 -17.35 8.99 4.84
CA MET A 1 -16.35 9.39 3.82
C MET A 1 -16.15 8.20 2.89
N ALA A 2 -16.09 8.39 1.56
CA ALA A 2 -15.83 7.26 0.67
C ALA A 2 -14.37 6.80 0.83
N HIS A 3 -14.16 5.48 0.97
CA HIS A 3 -12.83 4.91 1.04
C HIS A 3 -12.17 4.91 -0.35
N MET A 4 -10.84 4.94 -0.37
CA MET A 4 -10.05 4.81 -1.60
C MET A 4 -10.28 3.43 -2.21
N LYS A 5 -10.48 3.34 -3.53
CA LYS A 5 -10.53 2.05 -4.25
C LYS A 5 -9.20 1.31 -4.13
N SER A 6 -9.25 -0.01 -4.02
CA SER A 6 -8.06 -0.85 -3.92
C SER A 6 -7.16 -0.71 -5.15
N LYS A 7 -7.75 -0.62 -6.34
CA LYS A 7 -7.03 -0.34 -7.58
C LYS A 7 -6.24 0.98 -7.50
N THR A 8 -6.85 2.04 -6.97
CA THR A 8 -6.17 3.35 -6.80
C THR A 8 -5.01 3.27 -5.80
N LEU A 9 -5.19 2.51 -4.69
CA LEU A 9 -4.09 2.27 -3.73
C LEU A 9 -2.91 1.58 -4.41
N VAL A 10 -3.18 0.52 -5.17
CA VAL A 10 -2.17 -0.24 -5.93
C VAL A 10 -1.46 0.65 -6.95
N GLU A 11 -2.21 1.39 -7.78
CA GLU A 11 -1.65 2.30 -8.78
C GLU A 11 -0.71 3.32 -8.16
N LYS A 12 -1.11 3.95 -7.05
CA LYS A 12 -0.28 4.92 -6.33
C LYS A 12 0.97 4.28 -5.71
N ALA A 13 0.85 3.10 -5.11
CA ALA A 13 2.00 2.40 -4.53
C ALA A 13 3.04 2.01 -5.60
N VAL A 14 2.58 1.51 -6.74
CA VAL A 14 3.43 1.16 -7.89
C VAL A 14 4.06 2.41 -8.50
N ASP A 15 3.32 3.51 -8.63
CA ASP A 15 3.84 4.78 -9.12
C ASP A 15 4.95 5.30 -8.21
N ILE A 16 4.76 5.26 -6.89
CA ILE A 16 5.80 5.66 -5.92
C ILE A 16 7.05 4.80 -6.09
N ALA A 17 6.89 3.48 -6.20
CA ALA A 17 8.03 2.55 -6.32
C ALA A 17 8.83 2.75 -7.61
N LYS A 18 8.16 3.12 -8.73
CA LYS A 18 8.77 3.20 -10.06
C LYS A 18 9.24 4.60 -10.44
N ASN A 19 8.51 5.64 -10.04
CA ASN A 19 8.67 6.97 -10.61
C ASN A 19 9.19 8.01 -9.61
N TYR A 20 9.29 7.66 -8.32
CA TYR A 20 9.77 8.58 -7.30
C TYR A 20 11.08 8.12 -6.68
N LYS A 21 11.93 9.07 -6.38
CA LYS A 21 13.12 8.85 -5.57
C LYS A 21 12.70 8.77 -4.10
N THR A 22 12.89 7.61 -3.49
CA THR A 22 12.44 7.36 -2.12
C THR A 22 13.56 6.83 -1.24
N LEU A 23 13.40 6.98 0.08
CA LEU A 23 14.32 6.48 1.10
C LEU A 23 13.51 5.95 2.28
N TYR A 24 13.96 4.84 2.86
CA TYR A 24 13.39 4.38 4.13
C TYR A 24 13.76 5.34 5.26
N VAL A 25 12.76 5.97 5.86
CA VAL A 25 12.91 6.90 6.99
C VAL A 25 11.82 6.60 8.01
N MET A 26 12.21 6.11 9.19
CA MET A 26 11.27 5.74 10.26
C MET A 26 10.39 6.92 10.67
N GLY A 27 9.08 6.70 10.76
CA GLY A 27 8.08 7.70 11.12
C GLY A 27 7.69 8.65 9.98
N CYS A 28 8.27 8.52 8.79
CA CYS A 28 8.01 9.41 7.67
C CYS A 28 6.93 8.83 6.75
N PHE A 29 5.94 9.65 6.39
CA PHE A 29 4.80 9.27 5.54
C PHE A 29 4.74 10.07 4.23
N GLY A 30 5.91 10.28 3.62
CA GLY A 30 6.03 10.87 2.30
C GLY A 30 6.57 12.31 2.28
N SER A 31 7.27 12.74 3.33
CA SER A 31 7.91 14.05 3.37
C SER A 31 9.09 14.12 2.39
N PRO A 32 9.23 15.22 1.63
CA PRO A 32 10.46 15.48 0.87
C PRO A 32 11.62 15.72 1.84
N MET A 33 12.82 15.23 1.53
CA MET A 33 14.02 15.32 2.38
C MET A 33 14.65 16.71 2.33
N THR A 34 13.87 17.74 2.61
CA THR A 34 14.36 19.10 2.86
C THR A 34 15.21 19.17 4.13
N ALA A 35 16.01 20.20 4.32
CA ALA A 35 16.82 20.37 5.53
C ALA A 35 15.99 20.27 6.82
N ALA A 36 14.81 20.91 6.85
CA ALA A 36 13.90 20.86 7.98
C ALA A 36 13.36 19.43 8.27
N ASN A 37 12.98 18.69 7.24
CA ASN A 37 12.48 17.33 7.39
C ASN A 37 13.59 16.36 7.79
N LYS A 38 14.79 16.47 7.23
CA LYS A 38 15.95 15.68 7.68
C LYS A 38 16.20 15.84 9.17
N THR A 39 16.23 17.08 9.65
CA THR A 39 16.39 17.39 11.07
C THR A 39 15.26 16.78 11.90
N ARG A 40 14.01 17.01 11.50
CA ARG A 40 12.81 16.50 12.19
C ARG A 40 12.88 14.99 12.38
N TYR A 41 13.04 14.22 11.31
CA TYR A 41 12.98 12.75 11.38
C TYR A 41 14.21 12.14 12.04
N THR A 42 15.40 12.75 11.90
CA THR A 42 16.59 12.32 12.62
C THR A 42 16.45 12.58 14.13
N GLN A 43 15.84 13.68 14.55
CA GLN A 43 15.67 13.99 15.97
C GLN A 43 14.58 13.16 16.64
N ASN A 44 13.49 12.86 15.95
CA ASN A 44 12.30 12.27 16.54
C ASN A 44 12.32 10.74 16.66
N HIS A 45 13.22 10.04 15.94
CA HIS A 45 13.26 8.58 15.93
C HIS A 45 14.66 8.04 16.20
N SER A 46 14.80 7.24 17.24
CA SER A 46 16.08 6.63 17.63
C SER A 46 16.72 5.80 16.50
N TYR A 47 15.89 5.08 15.73
CA TYR A 47 16.34 4.34 14.55
C TYR A 47 17.05 5.23 13.53
N ASN A 48 16.52 6.43 13.28
CA ASN A 48 17.11 7.38 12.32
C ASN A 48 18.39 8.06 12.86
N LYS A 49 18.61 8.04 14.19
CA LYS A 49 19.82 8.59 14.83
C LYS A 49 21.03 7.69 14.67
N ALA A 50 20.85 6.39 14.39
CA ALA A 50 21.96 5.50 14.14
C ALA A 50 22.88 6.05 13.02
N ALA A 51 24.18 6.05 13.23
CA ALA A 51 25.15 6.79 12.39
C ALA A 51 24.97 6.54 10.89
N ALA A 52 24.81 5.27 10.48
CA ALA A 52 24.61 4.90 9.09
C ALA A 52 23.28 5.46 8.53
N ARG A 53 22.18 5.42 9.32
CA ARG A 53 20.88 5.94 8.90
C ARG A 53 20.90 7.46 8.81
N ALA A 54 21.45 8.12 9.81
CA ALA A 54 21.58 9.59 9.82
C ALA A 54 22.41 10.09 8.62
N ALA A 55 23.50 9.39 8.26
CA ALA A 55 24.31 9.71 7.09
C ALA A 55 23.50 9.60 5.78
N MET A 56 22.69 8.54 5.61
CA MET A 56 21.82 8.35 4.43
C MET A 56 20.78 9.46 4.34
N ILE A 57 20.10 9.79 5.46
CA ILE A 57 19.12 10.87 5.52
C ILE A 57 19.78 12.22 5.19
N LYS A 58 20.97 12.48 5.73
CA LYS A 58 21.73 13.70 5.46
C LYS A 58 22.09 13.82 3.97
N ALA A 59 22.50 12.73 3.34
CA ALA A 59 22.91 12.69 1.94
C ALA A 59 21.74 12.76 0.95
N ALA A 60 20.51 12.43 1.37
CA ALA A 60 19.33 12.48 0.50
C ALA A 60 19.12 13.88 -0.06
N THR A 61 18.72 13.97 -1.33
CA THR A 61 18.37 15.25 -1.97
C THR A 61 16.94 15.66 -1.64
N SER A 62 16.60 16.94 -1.79
CA SER A 62 15.27 17.46 -1.43
C SER A 62 14.12 16.93 -2.29
N ASP A 63 14.42 16.29 -3.42
CA ASP A 63 13.46 15.58 -4.27
C ASP A 63 13.26 14.11 -3.88
N THR A 64 13.97 13.62 -2.86
CA THR A 64 13.77 12.28 -2.28
C THR A 64 12.64 12.34 -1.26
N PHE A 65 11.71 11.39 -1.32
CA PHE A 65 10.61 11.27 -0.36
C PHE A 65 10.90 10.16 0.66
N GLY A 66 10.76 10.48 1.94
CA GLY A 66 10.91 9.51 3.04
C GLY A 66 9.62 8.75 3.31
N PHE A 67 9.73 7.45 3.49
CA PHE A 67 8.65 6.59 3.99
C PHE A 67 9.20 5.54 4.95
N ASP A 68 8.38 5.02 5.85
CA ASP A 68 8.57 3.69 6.42
C ASP A 68 7.50 2.72 5.90
N CYS A 69 7.51 1.47 6.38
CA CYS A 69 6.67 0.42 5.83
C CYS A 69 5.17 0.74 5.92
N VAL A 70 4.65 1.03 7.12
CA VAL A 70 3.23 1.32 7.33
C VAL A 70 2.87 2.73 6.89
N ASN A 71 3.81 3.66 6.97
CA ASN A 71 3.60 5.04 6.57
C ASN A 71 3.54 5.22 5.05
N LEU A 72 4.02 4.28 4.25
CA LEU A 72 3.73 4.24 2.82
C LEU A 72 2.23 4.10 2.58
N ILE A 73 1.59 3.14 3.25
CA ILE A 73 0.14 2.91 3.15
C ILE A 73 -0.63 4.13 3.67
N LYS A 74 -0.30 4.58 4.89
CA LYS A 74 -0.96 5.74 5.50
C LYS A 74 -0.78 7.01 4.69
N GLY A 75 0.43 7.28 4.20
CA GLY A 75 0.69 8.46 3.36
C GLY A 75 -0.20 8.49 2.12
N ILE A 76 -0.36 7.35 1.43
CA ILE A 76 -1.26 7.24 0.28
C ILE A 76 -2.71 7.50 0.71
N LEU A 77 -3.19 6.85 1.78
CA LEU A 77 -4.55 7.01 2.29
C LEU A 77 -4.83 8.44 2.80
N TRP A 78 -3.81 9.14 3.27
CA TRP A 78 -3.88 10.52 3.73
C TRP A 78 -3.68 11.56 2.62
N GLY A 79 -3.68 11.11 1.35
CA GLY A 79 -3.70 11.99 0.18
C GLY A 79 -2.32 12.45 -0.29
N TRP A 80 -1.26 11.67 -0.03
CA TRP A 80 0.06 11.97 -0.57
C TRP A 80 0.02 12.19 -2.09
N SER A 81 0.71 13.23 -2.56
CA SER A 81 0.64 13.70 -3.95
C SER A 81 2.01 13.95 -4.60
N GLY A 82 3.11 13.60 -3.94
CA GLY A 82 4.46 13.85 -4.45
C GLY A 82 4.87 15.33 -4.42
N SER A 83 4.20 16.15 -3.62
CA SER A 83 4.52 17.58 -3.53
C SER A 83 5.87 17.80 -2.85
N LYS A 84 6.80 18.41 -3.57
CA LYS A 84 8.14 18.76 -3.07
C LYS A 84 8.15 20.00 -2.17
N ILE A 85 7.05 20.75 -2.15
CA ILE A 85 6.94 22.02 -1.39
C ILE A 85 6.10 21.87 -0.12
N LYS A 86 5.22 20.87 -0.04
CA LYS A 86 4.43 20.59 1.17
C LYS A 86 5.22 19.70 2.12
N THR A 87 5.18 20.02 3.41
CA THR A 87 5.96 19.35 4.47
C THR A 87 5.86 17.83 4.45
N TYR A 88 4.68 17.30 4.16
CA TYR A 88 4.39 15.86 4.16
C TYR A 88 4.11 15.32 2.75
N GLY A 89 4.68 15.93 1.72
CA GLY A 89 4.48 15.47 0.34
C GLY A 89 3.05 15.59 -0.17
N GLY A 90 2.21 16.39 0.49
CA GLY A 90 0.78 16.55 0.20
C GLY A 90 -0.14 15.74 1.10
N ALA A 91 0.37 14.75 1.85
CA ALA A 91 -0.42 14.02 2.83
C ALA A 91 -0.88 14.94 3.97
N THR A 92 -2.08 14.66 4.48
CA THR A 92 -2.66 15.38 5.63
C THR A 92 -2.87 14.39 6.78
N TYR A 93 -2.17 14.60 7.89
CA TYR A 93 -2.37 13.80 9.09
C TYR A 93 -3.83 13.91 9.57
N PRO A 94 -4.52 12.80 9.84
CA PRO A 94 -5.94 12.82 10.13
C PRO A 94 -6.24 13.45 11.48
N THR A 95 -7.27 14.27 11.54
CA THR A 95 -7.82 14.80 12.81
C THR A 95 -8.68 13.72 13.48
N THR A 96 -8.93 13.88 14.79
CA THR A 96 -9.85 12.99 15.53
C THR A 96 -11.22 12.92 14.85
N ALA A 97 -11.74 14.04 14.37
CA ALA A 97 -13.02 14.07 13.64
C ALA A 97 -12.96 13.28 12.33
N ALA A 98 -11.86 13.37 11.58
CA ALA A 98 -11.67 12.58 10.37
C ALA A 98 -11.60 11.08 10.66
N ILE A 99 -10.90 10.67 11.73
CA ILE A 99 -10.83 9.27 12.16
C ILE A 99 -12.22 8.77 12.57
N SER A 100 -12.97 9.54 13.34
CA SER A 100 -14.36 9.20 13.70
C SER A 100 -15.28 9.10 12.49
N ALA A 101 -14.97 9.83 11.42
CA ALA A 101 -15.67 9.75 10.13
C ALA A 101 -15.15 8.64 9.20
N GLY A 102 -14.26 7.76 9.67
CA GLY A 102 -13.77 6.59 8.95
C GLY A 102 -12.43 6.76 8.23
N ALA A 103 -11.66 7.82 8.50
CA ALA A 103 -10.30 7.93 7.98
C ALA A 103 -9.35 6.94 8.67
N CYS A 104 -8.30 6.52 7.95
CA CYS A 104 -7.24 5.66 8.52
C CYS A 104 -6.53 6.38 9.67
N PRO A 105 -6.56 5.82 10.89
CA PRO A 105 -5.84 6.39 12.03
C PRO A 105 -4.33 6.15 11.92
N ASP A 106 -3.57 6.84 12.77
CA ASP A 106 -2.13 6.59 12.88
C ASP A 106 -1.87 5.31 13.68
N VAL A 107 -1.59 4.24 12.96
CA VAL A 107 -1.31 2.90 13.51
C VAL A 107 0.03 2.38 13.01
N GLY A 108 0.69 1.55 13.80
CA GLY A 108 1.88 0.79 13.36
C GLY A 108 1.51 -0.39 12.45
N ALA A 109 2.52 -1.09 11.93
CA ALA A 109 2.34 -2.25 11.05
C ALA A 109 1.50 -3.35 11.71
N ASP A 110 1.81 -3.71 12.96
CA ASP A 110 1.09 -4.73 13.72
C ASP A 110 -0.34 -4.27 14.07
N GLY A 111 -0.51 -2.98 14.36
CA GLY A 111 -1.82 -2.39 14.59
C GLY A 111 -2.68 -2.30 13.32
N MET A 112 -2.08 -2.22 12.15
CA MET A 112 -2.80 -2.20 10.87
C MET A 112 -3.32 -3.60 10.52
N ILE A 113 -2.47 -4.64 10.56
CA ILE A 113 -2.92 -6.00 10.26
C ILE A 113 -3.98 -6.48 11.26
N ALA A 114 -3.84 -6.13 12.55
CA ALA A 114 -4.84 -6.46 13.58
C ALA A 114 -6.24 -5.85 13.31
N ARG A 115 -6.34 -4.85 12.46
CA ARG A 115 -7.60 -4.21 12.06
C ARG A 115 -8.10 -4.67 10.69
N CYS A 116 -7.28 -5.38 9.94
CA CYS A 116 -7.68 -5.91 8.64
C CYS A 116 -8.84 -6.91 8.78
N THR A 117 -9.64 -7.03 7.74
CA THR A 117 -10.68 -8.07 7.63
C THR A 117 -10.18 -9.24 6.79
N GLY A 118 -10.70 -10.44 7.06
CA GLY A 118 -10.30 -11.65 6.34
C GLY A 118 -8.81 -11.98 6.50
N VAL A 119 -8.23 -11.69 7.67
CA VAL A 119 -6.82 -11.99 7.95
C VAL A 119 -6.59 -13.51 7.86
N SER A 120 -5.55 -13.91 7.13
CA SER A 120 -5.23 -15.32 6.90
C SER A 120 -3.71 -15.53 6.82
N THR A 121 -3.28 -16.73 7.21
CA THR A 121 -1.92 -17.26 7.04
C THR A 121 -1.79 -18.18 5.83
N THR A 122 -2.90 -18.40 5.10
CA THR A 122 -3.02 -19.28 3.93
C THR A 122 -3.75 -18.56 2.80
N GLY A 123 -3.96 -19.22 1.66
CA GLY A 123 -4.73 -18.62 0.55
C GLY A 123 -4.02 -17.51 -0.20
N TRP A 124 -2.71 -17.49 -0.17
CA TRP A 124 -1.86 -16.44 -0.78
C TRP A 124 -2.15 -16.18 -2.27
N THR A 125 -2.51 -17.22 -3.02
CA THR A 125 -2.88 -17.11 -4.45
C THR A 125 -4.26 -16.51 -4.69
N SER A 126 -5.09 -16.42 -3.65
CA SER A 126 -6.44 -15.85 -3.70
C SER A 126 -6.50 -14.40 -3.19
N MET A 127 -5.35 -13.81 -2.82
CA MET A 127 -5.30 -12.41 -2.40
C MET A 127 -5.81 -11.48 -3.49
N VAL A 128 -6.49 -10.42 -3.07
CA VAL A 128 -6.93 -9.33 -3.97
C VAL A 128 -5.92 -8.20 -3.93
N PRO A 129 -5.57 -7.60 -5.09
CA PRO A 129 -4.70 -6.42 -5.10
C PRO A 129 -5.22 -5.32 -4.16
N GLY A 130 -4.31 -4.75 -3.37
CA GLY A 130 -4.63 -3.79 -2.31
C GLY A 130 -4.70 -4.40 -0.91
N GLU A 131 -4.68 -5.73 -0.75
CA GLU A 131 -4.54 -6.34 0.57
C GLU A 131 -3.18 -6.02 1.20
N ALA A 132 -3.17 -5.88 2.52
CA ALA A 132 -1.93 -5.84 3.28
C ALA A 132 -1.28 -7.22 3.28
N VAL A 133 0.04 -7.26 3.16
CA VAL A 133 0.91 -8.41 3.46
C VAL A 133 1.79 -8.03 4.64
N TRP A 134 1.85 -8.88 5.67
CA TRP A 134 2.45 -8.54 6.95
C TRP A 134 3.37 -9.63 7.49
N MET A 135 4.38 -9.20 8.19
CA MET A 135 5.19 -9.98 9.13
C MET A 135 5.50 -9.10 10.35
N SER A 136 5.89 -9.67 11.47
CA SER A 136 6.12 -8.93 12.72
C SER A 136 6.93 -7.64 12.49
N GLY A 137 6.33 -6.50 12.81
CA GLY A 137 6.91 -5.17 12.68
C GLY A 137 7.06 -4.64 11.26
N HIS A 138 6.52 -5.33 10.22
CA HIS A 138 6.66 -4.92 8.84
C HIS A 138 5.41 -5.22 8.00
N ILE A 139 5.11 -4.35 7.03
CA ILE A 139 3.91 -4.45 6.20
C ILE A 139 4.18 -3.92 4.79
N GLY A 140 3.49 -4.50 3.81
CA GLY A 140 3.46 -4.07 2.41
C GLY A 140 2.06 -4.15 1.83
N ILE A 141 1.93 -3.84 0.55
CA ILE A 141 0.69 -3.87 -0.22
C ILE A 141 0.83 -4.91 -1.32
N TYR A 142 -0.03 -5.92 -1.34
CA TYR A 142 -0.12 -6.85 -2.47
C TYR A 142 -0.63 -6.11 -3.71
N ILE A 143 0.04 -6.28 -4.85
CA ILE A 143 -0.28 -5.55 -6.09
C ILE A 143 -0.75 -6.45 -7.23
N GLY A 144 -0.94 -7.74 -6.94
CA GLY A 144 -1.27 -8.75 -7.96
C GLY A 144 -0.04 -9.49 -8.46
N ASP A 145 -0.26 -10.52 -9.25
CA ASP A 145 0.78 -11.32 -9.92
C ASP A 145 1.89 -11.85 -9.01
N GLY A 146 1.60 -12.09 -7.73
CA GLY A 146 2.56 -12.56 -6.74
C GLY A 146 3.61 -11.50 -6.36
N LEU A 147 3.29 -10.22 -6.51
CA LEU A 147 4.15 -9.09 -6.19
C LEU A 147 3.54 -8.21 -5.09
N ALA A 148 4.39 -7.55 -4.32
CA ALA A 148 4.01 -6.55 -3.32
C ALA A 148 4.88 -5.29 -3.45
N VAL A 149 4.34 -4.14 -3.05
CA VAL A 149 5.12 -2.93 -2.81
C VAL A 149 5.35 -2.78 -1.32
N GLU A 150 6.57 -2.56 -0.93
CA GLU A 150 6.97 -2.31 0.45
C GLU A 150 8.00 -1.19 0.56
N CYS A 151 8.03 -0.46 1.67
CA CYS A 151 9.14 0.41 2.01
C CYS A 151 9.99 -0.26 3.08
N THR A 152 11.22 -0.61 2.76
CA THR A 152 12.09 -1.39 3.65
C THR A 152 13.54 -0.90 3.57
N PRO A 153 14.29 -0.94 4.70
CA PRO A 153 15.74 -0.68 4.66
C PRO A 153 16.53 -1.84 4.04
N LYS A 154 15.89 -3.00 3.87
CA LYS A 154 16.51 -4.18 3.25
C LYS A 154 16.63 -3.97 1.74
N TRP A 155 17.64 -4.54 1.14
CA TRP A 155 17.98 -4.44 -0.28
C TRP A 155 18.24 -2.99 -0.72
N GLU A 156 17.28 -2.35 -1.40
CA GLU A 156 17.47 -1.02 -1.98
C GLU A 156 17.20 0.15 -1.02
N ASN A 157 16.78 -0.13 0.21
CA ASN A 157 16.53 0.88 1.25
C ASN A 157 15.56 2.01 0.82
N LYS A 158 14.50 1.63 0.15
CA LYS A 158 13.48 2.53 -0.44
C LYS A 158 12.12 1.85 -0.55
N VAL A 159 11.16 2.54 -1.15
CA VAL A 159 9.93 1.91 -1.68
C VAL A 159 10.30 1.08 -2.89
N GLN A 160 9.98 -0.21 -2.86
CA GLN A 160 10.38 -1.17 -3.87
C GLN A 160 9.33 -2.25 -4.09
N ILE A 161 9.39 -2.90 -5.24
CA ILE A 161 8.55 -4.05 -5.56
C ILE A 161 9.32 -5.32 -5.22
N THR A 162 8.65 -6.26 -4.53
CA THR A 162 9.21 -7.55 -4.13
C THR A 162 8.28 -8.68 -4.50
N ALA A 163 8.82 -9.89 -4.70
CA ALA A 163 8.02 -11.08 -4.87
C ALA A 163 7.47 -11.57 -3.52
N VAL A 164 6.21 -11.99 -3.51
CA VAL A 164 5.57 -12.65 -2.38
C VAL A 164 6.00 -14.11 -2.35
N GLY A 165 6.97 -14.43 -1.51
CA GLY A 165 7.60 -15.76 -1.45
C GLY A 165 6.62 -16.89 -1.11
N ASN A 166 5.52 -16.57 -0.44
CA ASN A 166 4.40 -17.48 -0.17
C ASN A 166 3.70 -17.98 -1.45
N ILE A 167 3.80 -17.22 -2.55
CA ILE A 167 3.29 -17.61 -3.89
C ILE A 167 4.43 -18.19 -4.72
N GLY A 168 5.62 -17.58 -4.65
CA GLY A 168 6.81 -18.00 -5.37
C GLY A 168 7.77 -16.86 -5.66
N ALA A 169 9.00 -17.21 -5.99
CA ALA A 169 9.99 -16.24 -6.43
C ALA A 169 9.64 -15.73 -7.84
N LYS A 170 10.06 -14.50 -8.13
CA LYS A 170 9.93 -13.91 -9.48
C LYS A 170 11.27 -13.35 -9.93
N ALA A 171 11.64 -13.65 -11.17
CA ALA A 171 12.89 -13.15 -11.76
C ALA A 171 12.91 -11.61 -11.74
N GLY A 172 14.04 -11.05 -11.34
CA GLY A 172 14.24 -9.60 -11.26
C GLY A 172 13.72 -8.94 -9.98
N TYR A 173 13.12 -9.70 -9.04
CA TYR A 173 12.62 -9.17 -7.78
C TYR A 173 13.26 -9.88 -6.58
N ASN A 174 13.57 -9.12 -5.54
CA ASN A 174 13.87 -9.69 -4.24
C ASN A 174 12.61 -10.38 -3.68
N THR A 175 12.79 -11.47 -2.93
CA THR A 175 11.68 -12.28 -2.43
C THR A 175 11.52 -12.08 -0.92
N ARG A 176 10.30 -11.78 -0.49
CA ARG A 176 9.91 -11.73 0.91
C ARG A 176 8.83 -12.76 1.21
N THR A 177 9.03 -13.55 2.26
CA THR A 177 8.00 -14.41 2.83
C THR A 177 7.27 -13.62 3.92
N TRP A 178 5.96 -13.61 3.86
CA TRP A 178 5.08 -12.92 4.77
C TRP A 178 4.42 -13.91 5.73
N THR A 179 3.86 -13.42 6.84
CA THR A 179 3.21 -14.26 7.85
C THR A 179 1.69 -14.26 7.70
N GLU A 180 1.12 -13.10 7.41
CA GLU A 180 -0.32 -12.89 7.26
C GLU A 180 -0.62 -11.94 6.12
N HIS A 181 -1.85 -12.02 5.60
CA HIS A 181 -2.42 -11.03 4.71
C HIS A 181 -3.85 -10.71 5.10
N GLY A 182 -4.40 -9.58 4.64
CA GLY A 182 -5.78 -9.21 4.93
C GLY A 182 -6.19 -7.89 4.28
N ARG A 183 -7.49 -7.65 4.20
CA ARG A 183 -8.05 -6.44 3.59
C ARG A 183 -8.00 -5.26 4.55
N ILE A 184 -7.38 -4.18 4.11
CA ILE A 184 -7.25 -2.94 4.87
C ILE A 184 -8.64 -2.29 5.00
N PRO A 185 -9.14 -1.99 6.23
CA PRO A 185 -10.53 -1.56 6.44
C PRO A 185 -10.85 -0.17 5.88
N TRP A 186 -9.84 0.62 5.54
CA TRP A 186 -9.98 1.96 4.94
C TRP A 186 -9.84 1.96 3.41
N VAL A 187 -9.94 0.77 2.80
CA VAL A 187 -9.85 0.56 1.35
C VAL A 187 -11.13 -0.11 0.87
N ASP A 188 -11.67 0.37 -0.25
CA ASP A 188 -12.84 -0.18 -0.90
C ASP A 188 -12.41 -1.19 -1.98
N TYR A 189 -12.79 -2.45 -1.79
CA TYR A 189 -12.46 -3.57 -2.67
C TYR A 189 -13.58 -3.92 -3.66
N SER A 190 -14.60 -3.08 -3.81
CA SER A 190 -15.74 -3.36 -4.71
C SER A 190 -15.35 -3.41 -6.18
N ASP A 191 -14.19 -2.88 -6.56
CA ASP A 191 -13.59 -3.00 -7.89
C ASP A 191 -13.06 -4.41 -8.22
N HIS A 192 -13.01 -5.32 -7.24
CA HIS A 192 -12.67 -6.75 -7.40
C HIS A 192 -13.86 -7.67 -7.20
N SER A 193 -15.04 -7.16 -6.87
CA SER A 193 -16.27 -7.93 -6.75
C SER A 193 -16.93 -8.10 -8.13
N SER A 194 -16.30 -8.81 -9.06
CA SER A 194 -17.03 -9.43 -10.14
C SER A 194 -17.80 -10.62 -9.56
N GLY A 195 -19.05 -10.38 -9.17
CA GLY A 195 -20.01 -11.45 -8.98
C GLY A 195 -20.09 -12.29 -10.26
N PRO A 196 -20.47 -13.58 -10.17
CA PRO A 196 -20.68 -14.36 -11.37
C PRO A 196 -21.68 -13.59 -12.27
N ASP A 197 -21.29 -13.34 -13.50
CA ASP A 197 -22.19 -12.87 -14.54
C ASP A 197 -23.30 -13.92 -14.69
N THR A 198 -24.42 -13.71 -14.02
CA THR A 198 -25.62 -14.46 -14.28
C THR A 198 -26.15 -13.97 -15.62
N GLY A 199 -25.51 -14.43 -16.70
CA GLY A 199 -26.00 -14.27 -18.04
C GLY A 199 -27.45 -14.77 -18.08
N ARG A 200 -28.39 -13.84 -18.06
CA ARG A 200 -29.75 -14.12 -18.48
C ARG A 200 -29.70 -14.55 -19.95
N HIS A 201 -29.64 -15.85 -20.15
CA HIS A 201 -30.09 -16.42 -21.41
C HIS A 201 -31.56 -16.03 -21.56
N ALA A 202 -31.81 -14.97 -22.34
CA ALA A 202 -33.13 -14.72 -22.87
C ALA A 202 -33.46 -15.90 -23.78
N GLU A 203 -34.28 -16.83 -23.29
CA GLU A 203 -34.95 -17.81 -24.13
C GLU A 203 -35.80 -17.05 -25.13
N ARG A 204 -35.32 -16.95 -26.38
CA ARG A 204 -36.16 -16.59 -27.51
C ARG A 204 -37.11 -17.76 -27.76
N GLY A 205 -38.35 -17.58 -27.31
CA GLY A 205 -39.45 -18.47 -27.62
C GLY A 205 -39.59 -18.65 -29.13
N HIS A 206 -39.34 -19.86 -29.56
CA HIS A 206 -39.67 -20.29 -30.91
C HIS A 206 -41.19 -20.51 -31.00
N SER A 207 -41.87 -19.53 -31.52
CA SER A 207 -43.26 -19.66 -31.99
C SER A 207 -43.27 -20.61 -33.20
N LYS A 208 -43.75 -21.86 -32.98
CA LYS A 208 -44.08 -22.78 -34.09
C LYS A 208 -45.34 -22.28 -34.75
N GLY A 209 -45.19 -21.66 -35.92
CA GLY A 209 -46.29 -21.49 -36.86
C GLY A 209 -46.65 -22.81 -37.48
N ARG A 210 -47.92 -23.21 -37.37
CA ARG A 210 -48.55 -24.36 -38.04
C ARG A 210 -48.74 -23.99 -39.52
N PRO A 211 -48.48 -24.89 -40.47
CA PRO A 211 -48.98 -24.68 -41.82
C PRO A 211 -50.36 -25.35 -41.96
N ASP A 212 -51.36 -24.56 -42.39
CA ASP A 212 -52.57 -25.08 -42.96
C ASP A 212 -52.43 -25.21 -44.47
N PHE A 213 -52.81 -26.40 -44.97
CA PHE A 213 -53.00 -26.90 -46.36
C PHE A 213 -51.73 -27.19 -47.18
#